data_8a2aa4c32dff50dd05a5e41b31d65344
#
_entry.id   8a2aa4c32dff50dd05a5e41b31d65344
#
_cell.length_a   1.000
_cell.length_b   1.000
_cell.length_c   1.000
_cell.angle_alpha   90.00
_cell.angle_beta   90.00
_cell.angle_gamma   90.00
#
_symmetry.space_group_name_H-M   'P 1'
#
loop_
_entity.id
_entity.type
_entity.pdbx_description
1 polymer ?
#
loop_
_entity_poly.entity_id
_entity_poly.type
_entity_poly.pdbx_seq_one_letter_code
_entity_poly.pdbx_strand_id
1 'polypeptide(L)'
;MHPFTRKLSFGCAMLLPFAFSLSPVLNAQNTQDDGPPNVLVTQREYLKPGKGGMLHERSESAFVRAFANAKSNSHYFALDSLSGPTRSLFVMGYNNFADWEKDRASIINDKVLNAAVDHAAEMDGDLLSSYDSVAMMLRPDLSLNKGSINGTRYFEITTFVVKPGHRHDFDQLAHMYADAYKKVAPDTHWDCFEVMYGNPAPGFPSGATFVVINTMKSQAETDKGMADFEKFSKELGTSGMEKMEELTAASIETTGTNLFQINPRMSNPPQEWIDKEPAFWKVPPTSMTKETALKTANQ
;
A
#
# COMPACT_ATOMS: atom_id res chain seq x y z
N MET A 1 80.75 -3.78 -6.93
CA MET A 1 81.02 -4.44 -8.23
C MET A 1 79.82 -4.18 -9.11
N HIS A 2 80.06 -3.43 -10.05
CA HIS A 2 79.63 -3.04 -11.34
C HIS A 2 78.34 -3.67 -11.94
N PRO A 3 77.83 -2.96 -12.91
CA PRO A 3 76.49 -2.62 -13.23
C PRO A 3 76.03 -3.27 -14.55
N PHE A 4 74.74 -3.12 -14.90
CA PHE A 4 74.43 -3.16 -16.33
C PHE A 4 73.19 -2.32 -16.64
N THR A 5 73.46 -1.30 -17.37
CA THR A 5 72.61 -0.45 -18.15
C THR A 5 72.01 -1.15 -19.36
N ARG A 6 70.86 -0.62 -19.82
CA ARG A 6 70.34 -0.47 -21.19
C ARG A 6 68.90 -0.98 -21.30
N LYS A 7 67.96 -0.41 -22.02
CA LYS A 7 67.91 0.68 -23.03
C LYS A 7 66.50 1.21 -23.11
N LEU A 8 66.34 2.49 -23.43
CA LEU A 8 65.10 3.13 -23.90
C LEU A 8 64.60 2.45 -25.19
N SER A 9 63.28 2.28 -25.30
CA SER A 9 62.59 2.19 -26.57
C SER A 9 61.34 3.07 -26.48
N PHE A 10 61.31 4.11 -27.30
CA PHE A 10 60.17 4.95 -27.63
C PHE A 10 59.13 4.11 -28.31
N GLY A 11 57.92 4.08 -27.77
CA GLY A 11 56.72 3.44 -28.35
C GLY A 11 55.57 4.44 -28.33
N CYS A 12 55.14 4.82 -29.50
CA CYS A 12 54.14 5.78 -29.89
C CYS A 12 52.86 5.73 -29.05
N ALA A 13 52.50 6.81 -28.40
CA ALA A 13 51.25 7.00 -27.74
C ALA A 13 50.14 7.21 -28.77
N MET A 14 49.29 6.22 -29.01
CA MET A 14 48.00 6.37 -29.65
C MET A 14 47.00 6.83 -28.57
N LEU A 15 46.68 8.11 -28.59
CA LEU A 15 45.55 8.69 -27.90
C LEU A 15 44.23 8.21 -28.59
N LEU A 16 43.60 7.20 -28.03
CA LEU A 16 42.23 6.88 -28.32
C LEU A 16 41.32 7.82 -27.52
N PRO A 17 40.41 8.57 -28.12
CA PRO A 17 39.43 9.33 -27.38
C PRO A 17 38.47 8.33 -26.71
N PHE A 18 38.52 8.27 -25.38
CA PHE A 18 37.44 7.68 -24.58
C PHE A 18 36.19 8.56 -24.78
N ALA A 19 35.34 8.17 -25.69
CA ALA A 19 33.99 8.65 -25.74
C ALA A 19 33.29 8.16 -24.48
N PHE A 20 33.17 9.02 -23.47
CA PHE A 20 32.20 8.84 -22.40
C PHE A 20 30.83 8.86 -23.07
N SER A 21 30.32 7.70 -23.44
CA SER A 21 28.91 7.52 -23.66
C SER A 21 28.25 7.74 -22.29
N LEU A 22 27.72 8.94 -22.08
CA LEU A 22 26.67 9.20 -21.13
C LEU A 22 25.50 8.31 -21.56
N SER A 23 25.48 7.09 -21.09
CA SER A 23 24.26 6.29 -21.09
C SER A 23 23.26 7.14 -20.30
N PRO A 24 22.11 7.49 -20.87
CA PRO A 24 21.03 8.02 -20.06
C PRO A 24 20.82 6.99 -18.97
N VAL A 25 20.98 7.38 -17.72
CA VAL A 25 20.40 6.63 -16.61
C VAL A 25 18.90 6.63 -16.92
N LEU A 26 18.46 5.61 -17.63
CA LEU A 26 17.07 5.24 -17.64
C LEU A 26 16.72 5.13 -16.17
N ASN A 27 16.03 6.15 -15.64
CA ASN A 27 15.24 5.98 -14.47
C ASN A 27 14.38 4.77 -14.79
N ALA A 28 14.72 3.63 -14.20
CA ALA A 28 13.83 2.52 -14.09
C ALA A 28 12.69 3.01 -13.17
N GLN A 29 11.86 3.89 -13.72
CA GLN A 29 10.49 4.01 -13.28
C GLN A 29 9.93 2.61 -13.54
N ASN A 30 9.70 1.91 -12.44
CA ASN A 30 8.97 0.68 -12.46
C ASN A 30 7.74 0.86 -13.34
N THR A 31 7.73 0.22 -14.51
CA THR A 31 6.49 -0.27 -15.06
C THR A 31 6.04 -1.29 -14.02
N GLN A 32 5.40 -0.79 -12.97
CA GLN A 32 4.82 -1.65 -11.96
C GLN A 32 3.73 -2.39 -12.71
N ASP A 33 3.97 -3.68 -12.93
CA ASP A 33 2.91 -4.64 -13.27
C ASP A 33 1.74 -4.25 -12.35
N ASP A 34 0.53 -4.10 -12.88
CA ASP A 34 -0.66 -3.63 -12.13
C ASP A 34 -0.97 -4.50 -10.88
N GLY A 35 -0.09 -5.44 -10.56
CA GLY A 35 -0.15 -6.34 -9.42
C GLY A 35 0.33 -5.73 -8.10
N PRO A 36 0.23 -6.50 -7.00
CA PRO A 36 0.60 -6.02 -5.68
C PRO A 36 2.11 -5.76 -5.57
N PRO A 37 2.54 -4.71 -4.84
CA PRO A 37 3.95 -4.45 -4.56
C PRO A 37 4.52 -5.49 -3.58
N ASN A 38 5.85 -5.71 -3.62
CA ASN A 38 6.50 -6.61 -2.66
C ASN A 38 6.51 -6.04 -1.23
N VAL A 39 6.60 -4.72 -1.10
CA VAL A 39 6.55 -4.00 0.18
C VAL A 39 5.41 -3.00 0.14
N LEU A 40 4.51 -3.10 1.11
CA LEU A 40 3.40 -2.19 1.29
C LEU A 40 3.60 -1.42 2.60
N VAL A 41 3.60 -0.10 2.50
CA VAL A 41 3.64 0.78 3.67
C VAL A 41 2.30 1.49 3.77
N THR A 42 1.70 1.44 4.95
CA THR A 42 0.41 2.08 5.20
C THR A 42 0.54 3.02 6.38
N GLN A 43 0.24 4.29 6.18
CA GLN A 43 0.00 5.25 7.25
C GLN A 43 -1.48 5.25 7.58
N ARG A 44 -1.82 5.27 8.87
CA ARG A 44 -3.20 5.20 9.35
C ARG A 44 -3.51 6.40 10.21
N GLU A 45 -4.52 7.13 9.82
CA GLU A 45 -4.99 8.33 10.51
C GLU A 45 -6.38 8.08 11.09
N TYR A 46 -6.49 8.07 12.40
CA TYR A 46 -7.76 7.92 13.09
C TYR A 46 -8.32 9.31 13.41
N LEU A 47 -9.51 9.59 12.89
CA LEU A 47 -10.09 10.91 12.97
C LEU A 47 -10.85 11.13 14.28
N LYS A 48 -10.78 12.33 14.82
CA LYS A 48 -11.66 12.77 15.91
C LYS A 48 -13.12 12.80 15.41
N PRO A 49 -14.10 12.56 16.26
CA PRO A 49 -15.51 12.67 15.91
C PRO A 49 -15.84 14.01 15.24
N GLY A 50 -16.48 13.94 14.06
CA GLY A 50 -16.86 15.11 13.27
C GLY A 50 -15.73 15.78 12.47
N LYS A 51 -14.52 15.21 12.45
CA LYS A 51 -13.36 15.76 11.72
C LYS A 51 -13.08 15.08 10.39
N GLY A 52 -13.84 14.06 10.01
CA GLY A 52 -13.72 13.36 8.73
C GLY A 52 -14.44 14.06 7.55
N GLY A 53 -14.50 13.35 6.43
CA GLY A 53 -15.15 13.80 5.19
C GLY A 53 -14.45 15.00 4.57
N MET A 54 -15.24 15.98 4.06
CA MET A 54 -14.70 17.16 3.36
C MET A 54 -13.69 17.99 4.18
N LEU A 55 -13.73 17.93 5.50
CA LEU A 55 -12.78 18.65 6.34
C LEU A 55 -11.39 18.02 6.25
N HIS A 56 -11.33 16.69 6.37
CA HIS A 56 -10.10 15.92 6.23
C HIS A 56 -9.60 15.95 4.77
N GLU A 57 -10.48 15.76 3.76
CA GLU A 57 -10.08 15.90 2.34
C GLU A 57 -9.39 17.24 2.06
N ARG A 58 -9.84 18.31 2.69
CA ARG A 58 -9.25 19.63 2.51
C ARG A 58 -7.87 19.74 3.15
N SER A 59 -7.70 19.17 4.34
CA SER A 59 -6.41 19.08 5.01
C SER A 59 -5.43 18.30 4.15
N GLU A 60 -5.81 17.09 3.74
CA GLU A 60 -5.00 16.20 2.91
C GLU A 60 -4.64 16.78 1.54
N SER A 61 -5.48 17.67 0.99
CA SER A 61 -5.14 18.37 -0.26
C SER A 61 -3.88 19.24 -0.17
N ALA A 62 -3.40 19.55 1.03
CA ALA A 62 -2.13 20.26 1.21
C ALA A 62 -0.94 19.35 0.89
N PHE A 63 -0.98 18.08 1.31
CA PHE A 63 0.03 17.08 0.96
C PHE A 63 0.04 16.83 -0.56
N VAL A 64 -1.12 16.57 -1.15
CA VAL A 64 -1.23 16.38 -2.61
C VAL A 64 -0.61 17.52 -3.38
N ARG A 65 -0.88 18.79 -2.97
CA ARG A 65 -0.27 19.98 -3.60
C ARG A 65 1.24 20.04 -3.36
N ALA A 66 1.73 19.68 -2.17
CA ALA A 66 3.16 19.70 -1.87
C ALA A 66 3.92 18.76 -2.80
N PHE A 67 3.47 17.52 -2.95
CA PHE A 67 4.07 16.54 -3.86
C PHE A 67 3.98 16.97 -5.33
N ALA A 68 2.83 17.49 -5.76
CA ALA A 68 2.64 17.97 -7.14
C ALA A 68 3.55 19.16 -7.47
N ASN A 69 3.67 20.15 -6.57
CA ASN A 69 4.52 21.32 -6.75
C ASN A 69 6.01 20.96 -6.82
N ALA A 70 6.44 20.00 -6.00
CA ALA A 70 7.80 19.48 -6.00
C ALA A 70 8.09 18.56 -7.20
N LYS A 71 7.06 18.17 -7.98
CA LYS A 71 7.16 17.12 -9.01
C LYS A 71 7.81 15.86 -8.46
N SER A 72 7.41 15.49 -7.25
CA SER A 72 7.94 14.31 -6.57
C SER A 72 7.52 13.03 -7.28
N ASN A 73 8.42 12.04 -7.26
CA ASN A 73 8.13 10.69 -7.73
C ASN A 73 7.51 9.80 -6.63
N SER A 74 7.27 10.34 -5.44
CA SER A 74 6.59 9.64 -4.36
C SER A 74 5.10 9.58 -4.65
N HIS A 75 4.54 8.38 -4.67
CA HIS A 75 3.14 8.15 -4.98
C HIS A 75 2.45 7.38 -3.87
N TYR A 76 1.18 7.71 -3.64
CA TYR A 76 0.32 7.03 -2.70
C TYR A 76 -1.15 7.15 -3.12
N PHE A 77 -1.99 6.28 -2.61
CA PHE A 77 -3.43 6.44 -2.69
C PHE A 77 -4.05 6.39 -1.30
N ALA A 78 -5.15 7.10 -1.14
CA ALA A 78 -5.88 7.21 0.10
C ALA A 78 -7.14 6.34 0.09
N LEU A 79 -7.43 5.72 1.22
CA LEU A 79 -8.61 4.90 1.47
C LEU A 79 -9.36 5.46 2.66
N ASP A 80 -10.65 5.75 2.50
CA ASP A 80 -11.54 6.10 3.60
C ASP A 80 -12.30 4.89 4.11
N SER A 81 -12.40 4.73 5.43
CA SER A 81 -13.16 3.64 6.04
C SER A 81 -14.65 3.78 5.79
N LEU A 82 -15.27 2.70 5.30
CA LEU A 82 -16.73 2.55 5.22
C LEU A 82 -17.28 1.74 6.41
N SER A 83 -16.40 1.01 7.12
CA SER A 83 -16.75 0.25 8.32
C SER A 83 -15.64 0.37 9.37
N GLY A 84 -15.99 0.07 10.62
CA GLY A 84 -15.08 0.18 11.76
C GLY A 84 -14.84 1.64 12.20
N PRO A 85 -13.72 1.92 12.89
CA PRO A 85 -13.38 3.28 13.31
C PRO A 85 -13.20 4.22 12.12
N THR A 86 -13.63 5.48 12.27
CA THR A 86 -13.42 6.51 11.23
C THR A 86 -11.93 6.78 11.09
N ARG A 87 -11.38 6.41 9.93
CA ARG A 87 -9.96 6.57 9.61
C ARG A 87 -9.72 6.62 8.12
N SER A 88 -8.56 7.15 7.76
CA SER A 88 -8.02 7.06 6.42
C SER A 88 -6.70 6.29 6.42
N LEU A 89 -6.44 5.57 5.34
CA LEU A 89 -5.19 4.86 5.11
C LEU A 89 -4.50 5.49 3.90
N PHE A 90 -3.22 5.82 4.03
CA PHE A 90 -2.39 6.26 2.92
C PHE A 90 -1.44 5.12 2.58
N VAL A 91 -1.59 4.58 1.38
CA VAL A 91 -0.96 3.33 0.96
C VAL A 91 0.11 3.61 -0.08
N MET A 92 1.32 3.16 0.19
CA MET A 92 2.52 3.30 -0.66
C MET A 92 3.07 1.92 -0.98
N GLY A 93 3.36 1.67 -2.26
CA GLY A 93 3.90 0.40 -2.73
C GLY A 93 5.35 0.53 -3.19
N TYR A 94 6.20 -0.45 -2.85
CA TYR A 94 7.61 -0.49 -3.22
C TYR A 94 8.02 -1.91 -3.65
N ASN A 95 9.05 -2.02 -4.49
CA ASN A 95 9.59 -3.33 -4.85
C ASN A 95 10.38 -3.98 -3.71
N ASN A 96 11.02 -3.16 -2.87
CA ASN A 96 11.85 -3.59 -1.75
C ASN A 96 12.02 -2.46 -0.73
N PHE A 97 12.61 -2.77 0.42
CA PHE A 97 12.84 -1.78 1.48
C PHE A 97 13.86 -0.69 1.10
N ALA A 98 14.81 -0.97 0.19
CA ALA A 98 15.75 0.05 -0.27
C ALA A 98 15.06 1.12 -1.14
N ASP A 99 14.06 0.73 -1.93
CA ASP A 99 13.24 1.69 -2.67
C ASP A 99 12.42 2.58 -1.72
N TRP A 100 11.89 2.02 -0.64
CA TRP A 100 11.23 2.80 0.41
C TRP A 100 12.20 3.78 1.11
N GLU A 101 13.41 3.32 1.46
CA GLU A 101 14.45 4.17 2.04
C GLU A 101 14.80 5.35 1.10
N LYS A 102 15.01 5.05 -0.19
CA LYS A 102 15.32 6.04 -1.22
C LYS A 102 14.20 7.07 -1.38
N ASP A 103 12.94 6.63 -1.39
CA ASP A 103 11.79 7.51 -1.49
C ASP A 103 11.72 8.46 -0.29
N ARG A 104 11.82 7.94 0.93
CA ARG A 104 11.88 8.76 2.14
C ARG A 104 13.04 9.76 2.13
N ALA A 105 14.22 9.31 1.71
CA ALA A 105 15.39 10.19 1.60
C ALA A 105 15.17 11.31 0.57
N SER A 106 14.45 11.06 -0.52
CA SER A 106 14.13 12.07 -1.52
C SER A 106 13.26 13.19 -0.95
N ILE A 107 12.26 12.84 -0.13
CA ILE A 107 11.39 13.81 0.54
C ILE A 107 12.18 14.65 1.56
N ILE A 108 12.97 13.99 2.43
CA ILE A 108 13.74 14.65 3.50
C ILE A 108 14.80 15.59 2.94
N ASN A 109 15.45 15.21 1.85
CA ASN A 109 16.53 15.99 1.24
C ASN A 109 16.01 17.18 0.40
N ASP A 110 14.78 17.14 -0.07
CA ASP A 110 14.13 18.29 -0.70
C ASP A 110 13.56 19.21 0.41
N LYS A 111 14.32 20.24 0.76
CA LYS A 111 13.97 21.16 1.85
C LYS A 111 12.62 21.86 1.66
N VAL A 112 12.23 22.13 0.40
CA VAL A 112 10.96 22.80 0.09
C VAL A 112 9.80 21.83 0.28
N LEU A 113 9.93 20.62 -0.27
CA LEU A 113 8.93 19.56 -0.09
C LEU A 113 8.81 19.18 1.38
N ASN A 114 9.92 18.92 2.07
CA ASN A 114 9.91 18.53 3.48
C ASN A 114 9.19 19.59 4.34
N ALA A 115 9.52 20.86 4.18
CA ALA A 115 8.86 21.94 4.92
C ALA A 115 7.36 22.06 4.60
N ALA A 116 6.96 21.79 3.35
CA ALA A 116 5.55 21.82 2.96
C ALA A 116 4.78 20.62 3.55
N VAL A 117 5.40 19.44 3.59
CA VAL A 117 4.82 18.23 4.23
C VAL A 117 4.71 18.40 5.73
N ASP A 118 5.75 18.93 6.40
CA ASP A 118 5.73 19.20 7.84
C ASP A 118 4.61 20.19 8.21
N HIS A 119 4.45 21.25 7.42
CA HIS A 119 3.36 22.22 7.65
C HIS A 119 1.97 21.60 7.43
N ALA A 120 1.81 20.75 6.41
CA ALA A 120 0.56 20.04 6.18
C ALA A 120 0.24 19.08 7.35
N ALA A 121 1.24 18.36 7.85
CA ALA A 121 1.10 17.45 8.99
C ALA A 121 0.73 18.18 10.30
N GLU A 122 1.29 19.37 10.53
CA GLU A 122 0.91 20.21 11.69
C GLU A 122 -0.58 20.55 11.66
N MET A 123 -1.07 20.98 10.50
CA MET A 123 -2.48 21.35 10.34
C MET A 123 -3.42 20.15 10.40
N ASP A 124 -3.03 19.01 9.81
CA ASP A 124 -3.83 17.81 9.81
C ASP A 124 -3.91 17.16 11.19
N GLY A 125 -2.84 17.22 11.98
CA GLY A 125 -2.76 16.69 13.34
C GLY A 125 -3.89 17.16 14.26
N ASP A 126 -4.46 18.34 14.02
CA ASP A 126 -5.61 18.85 14.77
C ASP A 126 -6.89 18.02 14.53
N LEU A 127 -6.97 17.31 13.41
CA LEU A 127 -8.10 16.46 13.05
C LEU A 127 -7.98 15.04 13.61
N LEU A 128 -6.76 14.60 13.95
CA LEU A 128 -6.46 13.24 14.31
C LEU A 128 -6.60 12.95 15.79
N SER A 129 -7.17 11.81 16.12
CA SER A 129 -7.15 11.24 17.48
C SER A 129 -5.92 10.37 17.73
N SER A 130 -5.41 9.73 16.68
CA SER A 130 -4.15 8.97 16.68
C SER A 130 -3.63 8.78 15.27
N TYR A 131 -2.34 8.49 15.18
CA TYR A 131 -1.62 8.22 13.95
C TYR A 131 -0.61 7.09 14.18
N ASP A 132 -0.50 6.18 13.23
CA ASP A 132 0.55 5.17 13.21
C ASP A 132 0.88 4.71 11.77
N SER A 133 1.89 3.86 11.64
CA SER A 133 2.24 3.27 10.37
C SER A 133 2.68 1.82 10.51
N VAL A 134 2.46 1.05 9.45
CA VAL A 134 2.93 -0.33 9.33
C VAL A 134 3.64 -0.52 8.01
N ALA A 135 4.71 -1.33 8.01
CA ALA A 135 5.36 -1.81 6.80
C ALA A 135 5.22 -3.33 6.73
N MET A 136 4.79 -3.80 5.57
CA MET A 136 4.40 -5.18 5.34
C MET A 136 5.11 -5.73 4.11
N MET A 137 5.33 -7.02 4.06
CA MET A 137 5.93 -7.73 2.94
C MET A 137 4.94 -8.72 2.35
N LEU A 138 4.83 -8.72 1.01
CA LEU A 138 3.96 -9.64 0.28
C LEU A 138 4.35 -11.09 0.56
N ARG A 139 3.36 -11.94 0.77
CA ARG A 139 3.45 -13.40 0.88
C ARG A 139 2.76 -14.02 -0.35
N PRO A 140 3.48 -14.17 -1.47
CA PRO A 140 2.91 -14.71 -2.70
C PRO A 140 2.40 -16.14 -2.52
N ASP A 141 2.99 -16.90 -1.60
CA ASP A 141 2.61 -18.27 -1.25
C ASP A 141 1.26 -18.35 -0.53
N LEU A 142 0.84 -17.27 0.15
CA LEU A 142 -0.46 -17.17 0.85
C LEU A 142 -1.48 -16.31 0.09
N SER A 143 -1.09 -15.76 -1.05
CA SER A 143 -1.94 -14.95 -1.93
C SER A 143 -2.63 -15.84 -2.97
N LEU A 144 -3.77 -15.36 -3.49
CA LEU A 144 -4.50 -16.05 -4.56
C LEU A 144 -4.63 -15.12 -5.76
N ASN A 145 -4.12 -15.55 -6.91
CA ASN A 145 -4.08 -14.76 -8.14
C ASN A 145 -3.44 -13.37 -7.93
N LYS A 146 -3.43 -12.53 -8.94
CA LYS A 146 -2.97 -11.15 -8.80
C LYS A 146 -4.16 -10.21 -8.93
N GLY A 147 -4.38 -9.38 -7.94
CA GLY A 147 -5.28 -8.25 -8.05
C GLY A 147 -4.73 -7.18 -9.00
N SER A 148 -5.58 -6.25 -9.43
CA SER A 148 -5.19 -5.08 -10.20
C SER A 148 -5.79 -3.83 -9.59
N ILE A 149 -5.00 -2.77 -9.51
CA ILE A 149 -5.50 -1.46 -9.05
C ILE A 149 -6.43 -0.82 -10.07
N ASN A 150 -6.32 -1.20 -11.35
CA ASN A 150 -7.15 -0.63 -12.42
C ASN A 150 -8.62 -1.00 -12.24
N GLY A 151 -9.47 0.00 -12.20
CA GLY A 151 -10.89 -0.16 -11.97
C GLY A 151 -11.27 -0.42 -10.51
N THR A 152 -10.32 -0.63 -9.61
CA THR A 152 -10.57 -0.81 -8.17
C THR A 152 -11.19 0.44 -7.57
N ARG A 153 -12.19 0.24 -6.71
CA ARG A 153 -12.88 1.30 -5.96
C ARG A 153 -12.92 1.02 -4.46
N TYR A 154 -12.92 -0.26 -4.09
CA TYR A 154 -13.07 -0.71 -2.71
C TYR A 154 -11.98 -1.69 -2.34
N PHE A 155 -11.63 -1.69 -1.07
CA PHE A 155 -10.67 -2.59 -0.45
C PHE A 155 -11.34 -3.24 0.76
N GLU A 156 -11.45 -4.55 0.74
CA GLU A 156 -11.74 -5.31 1.94
C GLU A 156 -10.40 -5.74 2.56
N ILE A 157 -10.16 -5.29 3.77
CA ILE A 157 -8.90 -5.52 4.47
C ILE A 157 -9.19 -6.32 5.73
N THR A 158 -8.64 -7.54 5.78
CA THR A 158 -8.73 -8.43 6.94
C THR A 158 -7.37 -8.54 7.61
N THR A 159 -7.32 -8.23 8.89
CA THR A 159 -6.13 -8.43 9.72
C THR A 159 -6.29 -9.69 10.55
N PHE A 160 -5.29 -10.57 10.50
CA PHE A 160 -5.18 -11.78 11.31
C PHE A 160 -4.00 -11.66 12.26
N VAL A 161 -4.25 -11.79 13.55
CA VAL A 161 -3.20 -11.96 14.57
C VAL A 161 -3.08 -13.44 14.86
N VAL A 162 -1.92 -14.00 14.57
CA VAL A 162 -1.65 -15.43 14.72
C VAL A 162 -1.03 -15.70 16.08
N LYS A 163 -1.52 -16.71 16.77
CA LYS A 163 -1.01 -17.15 18.08
C LYS A 163 0.47 -17.53 18.00
N PRO A 164 1.27 -17.23 19.02
CA PRO A 164 2.66 -17.65 19.07
C PRO A 164 2.83 -19.16 18.86
N GLY A 165 3.72 -19.55 17.95
CA GLY A 165 3.98 -20.96 17.62
C GLY A 165 3.04 -21.57 16.59
N HIS A 166 1.95 -20.93 16.19
CA HIS A 166 0.92 -21.48 15.29
C HIS A 166 0.96 -20.91 13.86
N ARG A 167 2.11 -20.37 13.45
CA ARG A 167 2.29 -19.84 12.08
C ARG A 167 2.06 -20.91 11.02
N HIS A 168 2.56 -22.12 11.24
CA HIS A 168 2.37 -23.23 10.29
C HIS A 168 0.91 -23.62 10.13
N ASP A 169 0.13 -23.59 11.20
CA ASP A 169 -1.31 -23.88 11.15
C ASP A 169 -2.05 -22.80 10.36
N PHE A 170 -1.65 -21.53 10.51
CA PHE A 170 -2.19 -20.42 9.70
C PHE A 170 -1.82 -20.57 8.21
N ASP A 171 -0.57 -20.90 7.88
CA ASP A 171 -0.13 -21.14 6.51
C ASP A 171 -0.93 -22.28 5.88
N GLN A 172 -1.17 -23.39 6.63
CA GLN A 172 -2.00 -24.51 6.17
C GLN A 172 -3.45 -24.07 5.92
N LEU A 173 -4.03 -23.27 6.81
CA LEU A 173 -5.38 -22.71 6.66
C LEU A 173 -5.49 -21.86 5.40
N ALA A 174 -4.52 -20.95 5.17
CA ALA A 174 -4.49 -20.07 4.00
C ALA A 174 -4.38 -20.88 2.69
N HIS A 175 -3.56 -21.93 2.66
CA HIS A 175 -3.47 -22.84 1.51
C HIS A 175 -4.77 -23.58 1.24
N MET A 176 -5.48 -24.04 2.27
CA MET A 176 -6.79 -24.69 2.10
C MET A 176 -7.81 -23.73 1.48
N TYR A 177 -7.82 -22.45 1.89
CA TYR A 177 -8.64 -21.42 1.26
C TYR A 177 -8.26 -21.23 -0.22
N ALA A 178 -6.98 -21.02 -0.51
CA ALA A 178 -6.51 -20.77 -1.87
C ALA A 178 -6.83 -21.94 -2.81
N ASP A 179 -6.58 -23.18 -2.38
CA ASP A 179 -6.78 -24.37 -3.21
C ASP A 179 -8.26 -24.66 -3.51
N ALA A 180 -9.15 -24.39 -2.55
CA ALA A 180 -10.58 -24.53 -2.76
C ALA A 180 -11.12 -23.40 -3.68
N TYR A 181 -10.75 -22.15 -3.43
CA TYR A 181 -11.21 -21.04 -4.27
C TYR A 181 -10.70 -21.12 -5.71
N LYS A 182 -9.48 -21.58 -5.96
CA LYS A 182 -8.97 -21.87 -7.31
C LYS A 182 -9.90 -22.74 -8.13
N LYS A 183 -10.61 -23.69 -7.49
CA LYS A 183 -11.52 -24.62 -8.16
C LYS A 183 -12.91 -24.03 -8.38
N VAL A 184 -13.45 -23.32 -7.38
CA VAL A 184 -14.87 -22.92 -7.37
C VAL A 184 -15.11 -21.49 -7.84
N ALA A 185 -14.10 -20.63 -7.74
CA ALA A 185 -14.14 -19.21 -8.11
C ALA A 185 -12.77 -18.73 -8.61
N PRO A 186 -12.34 -19.21 -9.81
CA PRO A 186 -10.98 -18.96 -10.33
C PRO A 186 -10.65 -17.48 -10.56
N ASP A 187 -11.65 -16.62 -10.65
CA ASP A 187 -11.48 -15.15 -10.80
C ASP A 187 -11.28 -14.44 -9.46
N THR A 188 -11.44 -15.13 -8.34
CA THR A 188 -11.20 -14.57 -7.00
C THR A 188 -9.71 -14.30 -6.81
N HIS A 189 -9.40 -13.17 -6.19
CA HIS A 189 -8.02 -12.80 -5.88
C HIS A 189 -7.96 -12.19 -4.48
N TRP A 190 -6.82 -12.32 -3.84
CA TRP A 190 -6.41 -11.57 -2.65
C TRP A 190 -4.90 -11.54 -2.55
N ASP A 191 -4.39 -10.48 -1.93
CA ASP A 191 -2.99 -10.32 -1.63
C ASP A 191 -2.80 -10.45 -0.11
N CYS A 192 -1.91 -11.35 0.30
CA CYS A 192 -1.57 -11.55 1.71
C CYS A 192 -0.23 -10.89 2.00
N PHE A 193 -0.20 -10.03 3.00
CA PHE A 193 1.01 -9.35 3.48
C PHE A 193 1.31 -9.77 4.92
N GLU A 194 2.58 -9.96 5.23
CA GLU A 194 3.05 -10.14 6.60
C GLU A 194 3.62 -8.83 7.14
N VAL A 195 3.20 -8.45 8.34
CA VAL A 195 3.69 -7.25 9.01
C VAL A 195 5.11 -7.44 9.47
N MET A 196 6.01 -6.56 8.99
CA MET A 196 7.43 -6.56 9.35
C MET A 196 7.73 -5.51 10.41
N TYR A 197 7.12 -4.34 10.30
CA TYR A 197 7.32 -3.22 11.22
C TYR A 197 5.99 -2.54 11.52
N GLY A 198 5.86 -2.04 12.75
CA GLY A 198 4.60 -1.48 13.27
C GLY A 198 3.69 -2.58 13.82
N ASN A 199 2.57 -2.17 14.40
CA ASN A 199 1.59 -3.13 14.92
C ASN A 199 0.18 -2.73 14.49
N PRO A 200 -0.42 -3.43 13.50
CA PRO A 200 -1.78 -3.12 13.05
C PRO A 200 -2.86 -3.58 14.05
N ALA A 201 -2.49 -4.36 15.06
CA ALA A 201 -3.38 -4.86 16.10
C ALA A 201 -2.77 -4.57 17.49
N PRO A 202 -2.87 -3.31 17.99
CA PRO A 202 -2.37 -2.96 19.32
C PRO A 202 -2.99 -3.85 20.40
N GLY A 203 -2.17 -4.31 21.34
CA GLY A 203 -2.59 -5.22 22.42
C GLY A 203 -2.30 -6.72 22.15
N PHE A 204 -1.82 -7.07 20.94
CA PHE A 204 -1.42 -8.43 20.58
C PHE A 204 0.04 -8.46 20.09
N PRO A 205 1.03 -8.13 20.93
CA PRO A 205 2.40 -7.88 20.48
C PRO A 205 3.22 -9.14 20.16
N SER A 206 2.76 -10.34 20.50
CA SER A 206 3.59 -11.56 20.51
C SER A 206 3.34 -12.51 19.34
N GLY A 207 2.35 -12.25 18.49
CA GLY A 207 2.01 -13.09 17.34
C GLY A 207 2.46 -12.50 16.00
N ALA A 208 2.63 -13.34 14.99
CA ALA A 208 2.74 -12.88 13.62
C ALA A 208 1.43 -12.23 13.19
N THR A 209 1.50 -11.14 12.44
CA THR A 209 0.29 -10.48 11.93
C THR A 209 0.30 -10.52 10.42
N PHE A 210 -0.81 -10.95 9.85
CA PHE A 210 -1.04 -10.97 8.41
C PHE A 210 -2.19 -10.04 8.06
N VAL A 211 -2.06 -9.38 6.92
CA VAL A 211 -3.09 -8.50 6.36
C VAL A 211 -3.45 -9.05 4.98
N VAL A 212 -4.69 -9.47 4.83
CA VAL A 212 -5.23 -9.92 3.56
C VAL A 212 -6.06 -8.81 2.95
N ILE A 213 -5.75 -8.47 1.71
CA ILE A 213 -6.37 -7.38 0.96
C ILE A 213 -7.08 -7.97 -0.25
N ASN A 214 -8.38 -7.76 -0.32
CA ASN A 214 -9.20 -8.05 -1.49
C ASN A 214 -9.63 -6.73 -2.13
N THR A 215 -9.35 -6.56 -3.43
CA THR A 215 -9.71 -5.35 -4.19
C THR A 215 -10.98 -5.59 -4.98
N MET A 216 -11.88 -4.62 -5.02
CA MET A 216 -13.18 -4.74 -5.69
C MET A 216 -13.49 -3.50 -6.54
N LYS A 217 -14.14 -3.70 -7.69
CA LYS A 217 -14.65 -2.61 -8.54
C LYS A 217 -15.98 -2.09 -8.06
N SER A 218 -16.77 -2.92 -7.41
CA SER A 218 -18.04 -2.55 -6.80
C SER A 218 -18.35 -3.42 -5.59
N GLN A 219 -19.22 -2.95 -4.71
CA GLN A 219 -19.67 -3.74 -3.55
C GLN A 219 -20.52 -4.96 -3.94
N ALA A 220 -21.04 -5.03 -5.16
CA ALA A 220 -21.73 -6.22 -5.67
C ALA A 220 -20.80 -7.45 -5.73
N GLU A 221 -19.49 -7.25 -5.72
CA GLU A 221 -18.54 -8.37 -5.63
C GLU A 221 -18.54 -9.05 -4.26
N THR A 222 -18.97 -8.33 -3.20
CA THR A 222 -19.23 -8.93 -1.88
C THR A 222 -20.37 -9.94 -1.94
N ASP A 223 -21.47 -9.59 -2.64
CA ASP A 223 -22.61 -10.52 -2.81
C ASP A 223 -22.18 -11.77 -3.59
N LYS A 224 -21.35 -11.59 -4.62
CA LYS A 224 -20.74 -12.70 -5.37
C LYS A 224 -19.88 -13.57 -4.45
N GLY A 225 -19.04 -12.96 -3.62
CA GLY A 225 -18.19 -13.67 -2.65
C GLY A 225 -18.98 -14.53 -1.69
N MET A 226 -20.14 -14.06 -1.20
CA MET A 226 -21.05 -14.84 -0.36
C MET A 226 -21.61 -16.05 -1.10
N ALA A 227 -22.00 -15.90 -2.37
CA ALA A 227 -22.48 -17.02 -3.19
C ALA A 227 -21.35 -18.02 -3.52
N ASP A 228 -20.14 -17.56 -3.71
CA ASP A 228 -18.98 -18.41 -3.95
C ASP A 228 -18.56 -19.17 -2.69
N PHE A 229 -18.81 -18.65 -1.49
CA PHE A 229 -18.59 -19.37 -0.23
C PHE A 229 -19.45 -20.62 -0.07
N GLU A 230 -20.67 -20.64 -0.62
CA GLU A 230 -21.48 -21.86 -0.64
C GLU A 230 -20.84 -22.96 -1.52
N LYS A 231 -20.27 -22.59 -2.66
CA LYS A 231 -19.53 -23.52 -3.54
C LYS A 231 -18.26 -24.01 -2.86
N PHE A 232 -17.53 -23.09 -2.22
CA PHE A 232 -16.34 -23.38 -1.44
C PHE A 232 -16.61 -24.42 -0.33
N SER A 233 -17.67 -24.22 0.46
CA SER A 233 -18.05 -25.15 1.53
C SER A 233 -18.42 -26.54 0.98
N LYS A 234 -19.08 -26.60 -0.17
CA LYS A 234 -19.40 -27.87 -0.85
C LYS A 234 -18.14 -28.57 -1.38
N GLU A 235 -17.18 -27.84 -1.92
CA GLU A 235 -15.91 -28.36 -2.44
C GLU A 235 -15.09 -29.01 -1.30
N LEU A 236 -15.02 -28.37 -0.16
CA LEU A 236 -14.30 -28.87 1.01
C LEU A 236 -15.02 -30.04 1.68
N GLY A 237 -16.34 -30.07 1.63
CA GLY A 237 -17.17 -31.04 2.36
C GLY A 237 -17.05 -30.87 3.88
N THR A 238 -17.77 -31.73 4.62
CA THR A 238 -17.81 -31.63 6.08
C THR A 238 -16.44 -31.78 6.74
N SER A 239 -15.66 -32.76 6.35
CA SER A 239 -14.31 -32.98 6.92
C SER A 239 -13.32 -31.85 6.65
N GLY A 240 -13.38 -31.23 5.44
CA GLY A 240 -12.55 -30.08 5.12
C GLY A 240 -12.93 -28.87 5.93
N MET A 241 -14.23 -28.61 6.11
CA MET A 241 -14.73 -27.50 6.93
C MET A 241 -14.36 -27.68 8.41
N GLU A 242 -14.52 -28.90 8.97
CA GLU A 242 -14.08 -29.20 10.34
C GLU A 242 -12.58 -28.95 10.52
N LYS A 243 -11.76 -29.36 9.53
CA LYS A 243 -10.32 -29.12 9.59
C LYS A 243 -9.97 -27.63 9.56
N MET A 244 -10.70 -26.84 8.79
CA MET A 244 -10.51 -25.38 8.76
C MET A 244 -10.90 -24.73 10.09
N GLU A 245 -11.98 -25.19 10.73
CA GLU A 245 -12.38 -24.73 12.07
C GLU A 245 -11.31 -25.04 13.11
N GLU A 246 -10.76 -26.25 13.11
CA GLU A 246 -9.64 -26.63 13.98
C GLU A 246 -8.43 -25.72 13.79
N LEU A 247 -7.98 -25.51 12.54
CA LEU A 247 -6.84 -24.65 12.22
C LEU A 247 -7.09 -23.21 12.62
N THR A 248 -8.30 -22.71 12.37
CA THR A 248 -8.72 -21.36 12.78
C THR A 248 -8.63 -21.20 14.30
N ALA A 249 -9.23 -22.13 15.04
CA ALA A 249 -9.22 -22.11 16.50
C ALA A 249 -7.80 -22.27 17.08
N ALA A 250 -6.95 -23.08 16.43
CA ALA A 250 -5.56 -23.26 16.85
C ALA A 250 -4.70 -22.03 16.59
N SER A 251 -4.82 -21.41 15.40
CA SER A 251 -3.85 -20.42 14.92
C SER A 251 -4.24 -18.97 15.13
N ILE A 252 -5.53 -18.62 15.10
CA ILE A 252 -5.96 -17.21 15.11
C ILE A 252 -6.28 -16.75 16.53
N GLU A 253 -5.58 -15.70 16.99
CA GLU A 253 -5.86 -15.03 18.25
C GLU A 253 -7.02 -14.06 18.09
N THR A 254 -6.95 -13.21 17.05
CA THR A 254 -8.02 -12.28 16.70
C THR A 254 -7.99 -11.97 15.21
N THR A 255 -9.15 -11.60 14.69
CA THR A 255 -9.31 -11.16 13.31
C THR A 255 -10.30 -10.00 13.23
N GLY A 256 -10.13 -9.17 12.23
CA GLY A 256 -11.06 -8.07 11.96
C GLY A 256 -11.02 -7.67 10.50
N THR A 257 -12.19 -7.57 9.88
CA THR A 257 -12.37 -7.16 8.50
C THR A 257 -12.99 -5.78 8.44
N ASN A 258 -12.44 -4.91 7.61
CA ASN A 258 -12.97 -3.57 7.37
C ASN A 258 -13.02 -3.28 5.88
N LEU A 259 -14.05 -2.53 5.49
CA LEU A 259 -14.27 -2.08 4.14
C LEU A 259 -13.81 -0.63 4.00
N PHE A 260 -13.10 -0.34 2.91
CA PHE A 260 -12.60 0.98 2.56
C PHE A 260 -12.97 1.34 1.12
N GLN A 261 -12.99 2.63 0.83
CA GLN A 261 -13.16 3.17 -0.50
C GLN A 261 -11.99 4.07 -0.88
N ILE A 262 -11.50 3.98 -2.12
CA ILE A 262 -10.48 4.91 -2.61
C ILE A 262 -11.02 6.34 -2.62
N ASN A 263 -10.25 7.26 -2.04
CA ASN A 263 -10.49 8.69 -2.13
C ASN A 263 -9.47 9.35 -3.07
N PRO A 264 -9.84 9.62 -4.34
CA PRO A 264 -8.91 10.19 -5.30
C PRO A 264 -8.50 11.64 -4.99
N ARG A 265 -9.28 12.38 -4.16
CA ARG A 265 -8.94 13.76 -3.76
C ARG A 265 -7.79 13.85 -2.78
N MET A 266 -7.60 12.79 -2.00
CA MET A 266 -6.52 12.69 -1.01
C MET A 266 -5.35 11.84 -1.53
N SER A 267 -5.39 11.42 -2.80
CA SER A 267 -4.39 10.54 -3.42
C SER A 267 -3.43 11.32 -4.30
N ASN A 268 -2.18 10.84 -4.38
CA ASN A 268 -1.15 11.27 -5.33
C ASN A 268 -0.69 10.08 -6.18
N PRO A 269 -1.57 9.57 -7.09
CA PRO A 269 -1.29 8.36 -7.87
C PRO A 269 -0.22 8.60 -8.93
N PRO A 270 0.44 7.55 -9.45
CA PRO A 270 1.31 7.63 -10.61
C PRO A 270 0.55 8.16 -11.84
N GLN A 271 1.25 8.87 -12.73
CA GLN A 271 0.65 9.41 -13.95
C GLN A 271 0.01 8.32 -14.82
N GLU A 272 0.58 7.13 -14.84
CA GLU A 272 0.06 5.98 -15.55
C GLU A 272 -1.37 5.58 -15.11
N TRP A 273 -1.68 5.63 -13.81
CA TRP A 273 -3.03 5.36 -13.31
C TRP A 273 -4.00 6.47 -13.72
N ILE A 274 -3.53 7.72 -13.66
CA ILE A 274 -4.32 8.88 -14.11
C ILE A 274 -4.67 8.75 -15.59
N ASP A 275 -3.73 8.31 -16.43
CA ASP A 275 -3.94 8.19 -17.88
C ASP A 275 -4.88 7.04 -18.22
N LYS A 276 -4.86 5.95 -17.46
CA LYS A 276 -5.79 4.82 -17.62
C LYS A 276 -7.23 5.19 -17.20
N GLU A 277 -7.40 5.96 -16.12
CA GLU A 277 -8.71 6.32 -15.57
C GLU A 277 -8.83 7.81 -15.20
N PRO A 278 -8.72 8.73 -16.18
CA PRO A 278 -8.67 10.16 -15.89
C PRO A 278 -9.95 10.69 -15.24
N ALA A 279 -11.11 10.11 -15.53
CA ALA A 279 -12.38 10.52 -14.94
C ALA A 279 -12.47 10.20 -13.45
N PHE A 280 -11.74 9.19 -12.99
CA PHE A 280 -11.70 8.81 -11.58
C PHE A 280 -10.64 9.60 -10.80
N TRP A 281 -9.42 9.71 -11.35
CA TRP A 281 -8.29 10.30 -10.63
C TRP A 281 -8.23 11.83 -10.70
N LYS A 282 -8.70 12.47 -11.79
CA LYS A 282 -8.69 13.94 -11.96
C LYS A 282 -9.95 14.57 -11.36
N VAL A 283 -10.14 14.41 -10.06
CA VAL A 283 -11.29 15.00 -9.35
C VAL A 283 -10.89 16.40 -8.87
N PRO A 284 -11.71 17.44 -9.11
CA PRO A 284 -11.45 18.79 -8.61
C PRO A 284 -11.30 18.80 -7.08
N PRO A 285 -10.40 19.63 -6.53
CA PRO A 285 -10.29 19.83 -5.09
C PRO A 285 -11.65 20.22 -4.51
N THR A 286 -11.92 19.77 -3.29
CA THR A 286 -13.12 20.18 -2.56
C THR A 286 -13.09 21.69 -2.33
N SER A 287 -13.90 22.45 -3.07
CA SER A 287 -14.07 23.89 -2.87
C SER A 287 -15.08 24.18 -1.77
N MET A 288 -14.80 25.18 -0.92
CA MET A 288 -15.85 25.74 -0.06
C MET A 288 -16.87 26.43 -0.93
N THR A 289 -18.12 25.98 -0.91
CA THR A 289 -19.21 26.83 -1.37
C THR A 289 -19.30 28.03 -0.43
N LYS A 290 -19.61 29.22 -0.97
CA LYS A 290 -19.74 30.46 -0.18
C LYS A 290 -20.67 30.32 1.04
N GLU A 291 -21.60 29.38 0.98
CA GLU A 291 -22.57 29.10 2.04
C GLU A 291 -21.94 28.39 3.26
N THR A 292 -20.94 27.54 3.05
CA THR A 292 -20.23 26.88 4.15
C THR A 292 -19.24 27.84 4.82
N ALA A 293 -18.64 28.77 4.06
CA ALA A 293 -17.76 29.80 4.60
C ALA A 293 -18.50 30.79 5.53
N LEU A 294 -19.76 31.11 5.22
CA LEU A 294 -20.58 31.99 6.06
C LEU A 294 -21.01 31.34 7.38
N LYS A 295 -21.20 30.00 7.41
CA LYS A 295 -21.55 29.27 8.64
C LYS A 295 -20.37 29.13 9.60
N THR A 296 -19.15 29.01 9.09
CA THR A 296 -17.93 28.90 9.90
C THR A 296 -17.48 30.26 10.46
N ALA A 297 -17.81 31.36 9.79
CA ALA A 297 -17.49 32.72 10.25
C ALA A 297 -18.46 33.24 11.35
N ASN A 298 -19.57 32.55 11.58
CA ASN A 298 -20.60 32.92 12.57
C ASN A 298 -20.65 31.97 13.80
N GLN A 299 -19.66 31.10 13.96
CA GLN A 299 -19.42 30.27 15.16
C GLN A 299 -18.11 30.69 15.83
#